data_9b15e35382eb7007ef60ee9ed4eed0f6
#
_entry.id   9b15e35382eb7007ef60ee9ed4eed0f6
#
_cell.length_a   1.000
_cell.length_b   1.000
_cell.length_c   1.000
_cell.angle_alpha   90.00
_cell.angle_beta   90.00
_cell.angle_gamma   90.00
#
_symmetry.space_group_name_H-M   'P 1'
#
loop_
_entity.id
_entity.type
_entity.pdbx_description
1 polymer ?
#
loop_
_entity_poly.entity_id
_entity_poly.type
_entity_poly.pdbx_seq_one_letter_code
_entity_poly.pdbx_strand_id
1 'polypeptide(L)'
;ARPATLQTVTHPLEIARNPSFSGPFAQDPDIVELRLHIQMQGERWNDALISAEELLRITPDAVPAFIHGAFALHEMGRTSEARDLLLKGPPVLKNDPTFHYNIGCYEAVLGNKEAALQSLQLSFALDETYRDFAKGDPDLKLLHEELDR
;
A
#
# COMPACT_ATOMS: atom_id res chain seq x y z
N ALA A 1 30.31 30.31 8.42
CA ALA A 1 29.40 29.67 7.51
C ALA A 1 29.75 28.18 7.35
N ARG A 2 28.80 27.32 7.43
CA ARG A 2 29.03 25.90 7.19
C ARG A 2 29.44 25.66 5.75
N PRO A 3 30.50 24.86 5.51
CA PRO A 3 30.81 24.45 4.15
C PRO A 3 29.59 23.74 3.53
N ALA A 4 29.19 24.17 2.35
CA ALA A 4 28.07 23.60 1.63
C ALA A 4 28.22 22.08 1.38
N THR A 5 29.46 21.60 1.40
CA THR A 5 29.81 20.20 1.19
C THR A 5 29.29 19.25 2.27
N LEU A 6 29.05 19.73 3.49
CA LEU A 6 28.50 18.90 4.57
C LEU A 6 26.97 18.67 4.40
N GLN A 7 26.33 19.50 3.58
CA GLN A 7 24.91 19.37 3.31
C GLN A 7 24.61 18.38 2.17
N THR A 8 25.63 18.01 1.42
CA THR A 8 25.46 17.13 0.27
C THR A 8 25.67 15.65 0.60
N VAL A 9 26.21 15.34 1.77
CA VAL A 9 26.37 13.95 2.24
C VAL A 9 25.11 13.56 3.00
N THR A 10 24.00 13.50 2.28
CA THR A 10 22.74 13.12 2.86
C THR A 10 22.62 11.61 2.80
N HIS A 11 22.41 10.99 3.95
CA HIS A 11 22.21 9.55 4.03
C HIS A 11 20.92 9.17 3.26
N PRO A 12 20.91 8.06 2.51
CA PRO A 12 19.73 7.65 1.75
C PRO A 12 18.43 7.63 2.57
N LEU A 13 18.50 7.28 3.85
CA LEU A 13 17.34 7.29 4.74
C LEU A 13 16.82 8.70 5.02
N GLU A 14 17.69 9.70 5.08
CA GLU A 14 17.25 11.10 5.26
C GLU A 14 16.58 11.63 4.02
N ILE A 15 17.11 11.30 2.85
CA ILE A 15 16.49 11.61 1.56
C ILE A 15 15.09 10.98 1.48
N ALA A 16 14.98 9.72 1.85
CA ALA A 16 13.72 8.99 1.81
C ALA A 16 12.68 9.54 2.79
N ARG A 17 13.09 10.13 3.91
CA ARG A 17 12.19 10.72 4.89
C ARG A 17 11.65 12.08 4.50
N ASN A 18 12.34 12.80 3.64
CA ASN A 18 11.97 14.16 3.27
C ASN A 18 11.11 14.18 2.00
N PRO A 19 9.77 14.38 2.13
CA PRO A 19 8.89 14.41 0.97
C PRO A 19 9.13 15.61 0.04
N SER A 20 9.83 16.64 0.55
CA SER A 20 10.15 17.85 -0.22
C SER A 20 11.53 17.83 -0.86
N PHE A 21 12.23 16.69 -0.78
CA PHE A 21 13.55 16.58 -1.36
C PHE A 21 13.51 16.75 -2.88
N SER A 22 14.38 17.63 -3.43
CA SER A 22 14.42 17.98 -4.84
C SER A 22 15.81 17.83 -5.45
N GLY A 23 16.70 17.05 -4.83
CA GLY A 23 18.05 16.80 -5.32
C GLY A 23 18.10 15.80 -6.48
N PRO A 24 19.32 15.41 -6.94
CA PRO A 24 19.51 14.52 -8.09
C PRO A 24 18.87 13.12 -7.91
N PHE A 25 18.62 12.70 -6.67
CA PHE A 25 17.97 11.40 -6.36
C PHE A 25 16.46 11.51 -6.19
N ALA A 26 15.87 12.71 -6.33
CA ALA A 26 14.44 12.93 -6.09
C ALA A 26 13.55 12.06 -6.97
N GLN A 27 14.01 11.69 -8.16
CA GLN A 27 13.27 10.87 -9.12
C GLN A 27 13.83 9.44 -9.25
N ASP A 28 14.75 9.05 -8.38
CA ASP A 28 15.20 7.67 -8.33
C ASP A 28 14.07 6.80 -7.75
N PRO A 29 13.54 5.80 -8.51
CA PRO A 29 12.44 4.99 -8.04
C PRO A 29 12.77 4.24 -6.74
N ASP A 30 14.00 3.81 -6.54
CA ASP A 30 14.40 3.10 -5.32
C ASP A 30 14.32 4.01 -4.09
N ILE A 31 14.69 5.27 -4.25
CA ILE A 31 14.61 6.27 -3.17
C ILE A 31 13.15 6.62 -2.87
N VAL A 32 12.33 6.80 -3.90
CA VAL A 32 10.90 7.09 -3.72
C VAL A 32 10.19 5.91 -3.05
N GLU A 33 10.51 4.69 -3.46
CA GLU A 33 9.96 3.48 -2.84
C GLU A 33 10.37 3.36 -1.38
N LEU A 34 11.63 3.61 -1.04
CA LEU A 34 12.11 3.60 0.33
C LEU A 34 11.39 4.66 1.18
N ARG A 35 11.21 5.86 0.64
CA ARG A 35 10.44 6.93 1.30
C ARG A 35 9.00 6.49 1.56
N LEU A 36 8.35 5.92 0.57
CA LEU A 36 7.00 5.37 0.69
C LEU A 36 6.92 4.35 1.83
N HIS A 37 7.85 3.42 1.87
CA HIS A 37 7.89 2.37 2.88
C HIS A 37 8.04 2.95 4.30
N ILE A 38 8.93 3.91 4.47
CA ILE A 38 9.14 4.60 5.76
C ILE A 38 7.87 5.34 6.19
N GLN A 39 7.23 6.02 5.25
CA GLN A 39 5.98 6.75 5.53
C GLN A 39 4.84 5.81 5.92
N MET A 40 4.75 4.65 5.29
CA MET A 40 3.78 3.61 5.65
C MET A 40 4.00 3.11 7.08
N GLN A 41 5.24 2.83 7.45
CA GLN A 41 5.57 2.39 8.82
C GLN A 41 5.28 3.46 9.86
N GLY A 42 5.44 4.73 9.51
CA GLY A 42 5.12 5.87 10.37
C GLY A 42 3.66 6.29 10.34
N GLU A 43 2.81 5.55 9.64
CA GLU A 43 1.38 5.84 9.48
C GLU A 43 1.11 7.24 8.92
N ARG A 44 2.02 7.74 8.10
CA ARG A 44 1.91 9.03 7.43
C ARG A 44 1.18 8.86 6.10
N TRP A 45 -0.11 8.60 6.21
CA TRP A 45 -0.92 8.14 5.07
C TRP A 45 -0.98 9.11 3.90
N ASN A 46 -1.17 10.41 4.18
CA ASN A 46 -1.22 11.41 3.11
C ASN A 46 0.13 11.53 2.38
N ASP A 47 1.23 11.57 3.14
CA ASP A 47 2.57 11.61 2.56
C ASP A 47 2.87 10.34 1.77
N ALA A 48 2.47 9.18 2.29
CA ALA A 48 2.62 7.90 1.61
C ALA A 48 1.86 7.88 0.27
N LEU A 49 0.65 8.39 0.23
CA LEU A 49 -0.12 8.49 -1.01
C LEU A 49 0.60 9.36 -2.05
N ILE A 50 1.13 10.51 -1.63
CA ILE A 50 1.89 11.39 -2.52
C ILE A 50 3.12 10.67 -3.08
N SER A 51 3.85 9.94 -2.24
CA SER A 51 5.01 9.15 -2.67
C SER A 51 4.63 8.01 -3.60
N ALA A 52 3.51 7.33 -3.34
CA ALA A 52 2.99 6.28 -4.24
C ALA A 52 2.65 6.85 -5.62
N GLU A 53 1.97 7.98 -5.67
CA GLU A 53 1.63 8.67 -6.93
C GLU A 53 2.88 9.09 -7.69
N GLU A 54 3.89 9.60 -6.98
CA GLU A 54 5.18 9.96 -7.57
C GLU A 54 5.89 8.73 -8.14
N LEU A 55 5.90 7.63 -7.39
CA LEU A 55 6.51 6.38 -7.85
C LEU A 55 5.82 5.86 -9.14
N LEU A 56 4.49 5.98 -9.22
CA LEU A 56 3.74 5.58 -10.42
C LEU A 56 4.04 6.47 -11.64
N ARG A 57 4.38 7.74 -11.43
CA ARG A 57 4.82 8.60 -12.53
C ARG A 57 6.17 8.16 -13.10
N ILE A 58 7.06 7.68 -12.24
CA ILE A 58 8.41 7.22 -12.63
C ILE A 58 8.35 5.78 -13.16
N THR A 59 7.62 4.92 -12.48
CA THR A 59 7.51 3.48 -12.79
C THR A 59 6.02 3.08 -12.76
N PRO A 60 5.33 3.11 -13.90
CA PRO A 60 3.87 2.90 -13.95
C PRO A 60 3.38 1.54 -13.45
N ASP A 61 4.25 0.53 -13.42
CA ASP A 61 3.92 -0.82 -12.96
C ASP A 61 4.48 -1.14 -11.57
N ALA A 62 4.84 -0.12 -10.79
CA ALA A 62 5.42 -0.30 -9.46
C ALA A 62 4.42 -0.94 -8.49
N VAL A 63 4.56 -2.23 -8.24
CA VAL A 63 3.70 -2.99 -7.33
C VAL A 63 3.56 -2.33 -5.96
N PRO A 64 4.65 -1.88 -5.29
CA PRO A 64 4.53 -1.22 -3.98
C PRO A 64 3.66 0.02 -3.99
N ALA A 65 3.65 0.78 -5.10
CA ALA A 65 2.85 1.98 -5.21
C ALA A 65 1.34 1.67 -5.22
N PHE A 66 0.95 0.58 -5.88
CA PHE A 66 -0.46 0.15 -5.89
C PHE A 66 -0.88 -0.38 -4.51
N ILE A 67 -0.10 -1.27 -3.91
CA ILE A 67 -0.45 -1.87 -2.62
C ILE A 67 -0.45 -0.83 -1.51
N HIS A 68 0.63 -0.07 -1.36
CA HIS A 68 0.76 0.89 -0.27
C HIS A 68 -0.07 2.15 -0.51
N GLY A 69 -0.18 2.61 -1.75
CA GLY A 69 -1.05 3.74 -2.09
C GLY A 69 -2.52 3.44 -1.78
N ALA A 70 -2.98 2.26 -2.13
CA ALA A 70 -4.34 1.82 -1.81
C ALA A 70 -4.54 1.70 -0.30
N PHE A 71 -3.58 1.10 0.42
CA PHE A 71 -3.68 0.98 1.87
C PHE A 71 -3.74 2.36 2.54
N ALA A 72 -2.92 3.31 2.11
CA ALA A 72 -2.96 4.68 2.62
C ALA A 72 -4.33 5.35 2.39
N LEU A 73 -4.90 5.18 1.19
CA LEU A 73 -6.24 5.66 0.88
C LEU A 73 -7.29 5.06 1.82
N HIS A 74 -7.23 3.76 2.05
CA HIS A 74 -8.14 3.06 2.94
C HIS A 74 -8.04 3.59 4.38
N GLU A 75 -6.83 3.76 4.90
CA GLU A 75 -6.61 4.29 6.25
C GLU A 75 -7.10 5.73 6.40
N MET A 76 -7.17 6.49 5.32
CA MET A 76 -7.77 7.83 5.31
C MET A 76 -9.30 7.83 5.11
N GLY A 77 -9.93 6.64 5.13
CA GLY A 77 -11.38 6.52 4.92
C GLY A 77 -11.81 6.57 3.45
N ARG A 78 -10.86 6.52 2.52
CA ARG A 78 -11.12 6.59 1.07
C ARG A 78 -11.07 5.19 0.44
N THR A 79 -11.86 4.27 1.00
CA THR A 79 -11.80 2.85 0.66
C THR A 79 -12.20 2.53 -0.79
N SER A 80 -13.19 3.24 -1.33
CA SER A 80 -13.58 3.05 -2.74
C SER A 80 -12.45 3.41 -3.69
N GLU A 81 -11.73 4.51 -3.43
CA GLU A 81 -10.56 4.90 -4.22
C GLU A 81 -9.40 3.92 -4.03
N ALA A 82 -9.24 3.37 -2.81
CA ALA A 82 -8.24 2.34 -2.53
C ALA A 82 -8.47 1.10 -3.40
N ARG A 83 -9.69 0.59 -3.43
CA ARG A 83 -10.08 -0.54 -4.26
C ARG A 83 -9.79 -0.25 -5.74
N ASP A 84 -10.23 0.89 -6.23
CA ASP A 84 -10.08 1.25 -7.64
C ASP A 84 -8.61 1.37 -8.04
N LEU A 85 -7.77 1.95 -7.17
CA LEU A 85 -6.33 2.04 -7.41
C LEU A 85 -5.70 0.65 -7.48
N LEU A 86 -5.98 -0.21 -6.51
CA LEU A 86 -5.38 -1.54 -6.45
C LEU A 86 -5.77 -2.41 -7.65
N LEU A 87 -7.02 -2.30 -8.10
CA LEU A 87 -7.51 -3.03 -9.27
C LEU A 87 -6.84 -2.59 -10.59
N LYS A 88 -6.25 -1.41 -10.63
CA LYS A 88 -5.49 -0.92 -11.80
C LYS A 88 -4.06 -1.43 -11.86
N GLY A 89 -3.62 -2.15 -10.85
CA GLY A 89 -2.25 -2.65 -10.79
C GLY A 89 -1.92 -3.70 -11.85
N PRO A 90 -0.64 -4.00 -12.02
CA PRO A 90 -0.21 -4.95 -13.05
C PRO A 90 -0.73 -6.37 -12.78
N PRO A 91 -0.85 -7.21 -13.83
CA PRO A 91 -1.41 -8.57 -13.70
C PRO A 91 -0.69 -9.46 -12.69
N VAL A 92 0.59 -9.22 -12.42
CA VAL A 92 1.39 -9.98 -11.44
C VAL A 92 0.77 -9.91 -10.03
N LEU A 93 0.05 -8.85 -9.70
CA LEU A 93 -0.63 -8.69 -8.42
C LEU A 93 -1.64 -9.80 -8.15
N LYS A 94 -2.23 -10.39 -9.19
CA LYS A 94 -3.20 -11.47 -9.03
C LYS A 94 -2.59 -12.76 -8.48
N ASN A 95 -1.25 -12.85 -8.44
CA ASN A 95 -0.52 -13.96 -7.84
C ASN A 95 -0.09 -13.67 -6.40
N ASP A 96 -0.42 -12.50 -5.88
CA ASP A 96 -0.04 -12.07 -4.54
C ASP A 96 -1.23 -12.22 -3.59
N PRO A 97 -1.12 -13.02 -2.52
CA PRO A 97 -2.19 -13.16 -1.55
C PRO A 97 -2.57 -11.83 -0.88
N THR A 98 -1.62 -10.92 -0.69
CA THR A 98 -1.86 -9.59 -0.12
C THR A 98 -2.82 -8.78 -0.97
N PHE A 99 -2.67 -8.83 -2.30
CA PHE A 99 -3.57 -8.16 -3.23
C PHE A 99 -5.03 -8.58 -2.99
N HIS A 100 -5.28 -9.88 -3.00
CA HIS A 100 -6.63 -10.42 -2.82
C HIS A 100 -7.17 -10.17 -1.41
N TYR A 101 -6.30 -10.25 -0.41
CA TYR A 101 -6.68 -9.95 0.96
C TYR A 101 -7.13 -8.49 1.11
N ASN A 102 -6.35 -7.56 0.60
CA ASN A 102 -6.66 -6.14 0.67
C ASN A 102 -7.95 -5.80 -0.11
N ILE A 103 -8.11 -6.34 -1.32
CA ILE A 103 -9.37 -6.18 -2.07
C ILE A 103 -10.54 -6.71 -1.25
N GLY A 104 -10.38 -7.89 -0.63
CA GLY A 104 -11.40 -8.46 0.26
C GLY A 104 -11.79 -7.54 1.41
N CYS A 105 -10.80 -6.95 2.07
CA CYS A 105 -11.03 -5.98 3.15
C CYS A 105 -11.76 -4.74 2.64
N TYR A 106 -11.35 -4.19 1.49
CA TYR A 106 -11.98 -3.00 0.93
C TYR A 106 -13.42 -3.28 0.52
N GLU A 107 -13.69 -4.41 -0.12
CA GLU A 107 -15.04 -4.82 -0.48
C GLU A 107 -15.92 -5.02 0.76
N ALA A 108 -15.39 -5.61 1.82
CA ALA A 108 -16.11 -5.80 3.08
C ALA A 108 -16.51 -4.46 3.72
N VAL A 109 -15.58 -3.52 3.80
CA VAL A 109 -15.83 -2.17 4.34
C VAL A 109 -16.87 -1.43 3.49
N LEU A 110 -16.87 -1.65 2.18
CA LEU A 110 -17.85 -1.06 1.25
C LEU A 110 -19.21 -1.78 1.27
N GLY A 111 -19.36 -2.86 2.03
CA GLY A 111 -20.61 -3.61 2.15
C GLY A 111 -20.82 -4.67 1.08
N ASN A 112 -19.85 -4.95 0.23
CA ASN A 112 -19.92 -5.91 -0.86
C ASN A 112 -19.49 -7.30 -0.38
N LYS A 113 -20.32 -7.95 0.39
CA LYS A 113 -20.02 -9.19 1.11
C LYS A 113 -19.55 -10.33 0.20
N GLU A 114 -20.27 -10.58 -0.90
CA GLU A 114 -19.93 -11.66 -1.82
C GLU A 114 -18.58 -11.44 -2.51
N ALA A 115 -18.35 -10.23 -3.01
CA ALA A 115 -17.07 -9.86 -3.62
C ALA A 115 -15.92 -9.99 -2.62
N ALA A 116 -16.15 -9.58 -1.37
CA ALA A 116 -15.16 -9.71 -0.30
C ALA A 116 -14.80 -11.17 -0.05
N LEU A 117 -15.80 -12.05 0.08
CA LEU A 117 -15.58 -13.49 0.30
C LEU A 117 -14.81 -14.12 -0.85
N GLN A 118 -15.14 -13.79 -2.10
CA GLN A 118 -14.43 -14.30 -3.26
C GLN A 118 -12.94 -13.92 -3.23
N SER A 119 -12.63 -12.67 -2.95
CA SER A 119 -11.27 -12.19 -2.87
C SER A 119 -10.50 -12.84 -1.72
N LEU A 120 -11.13 -12.98 -0.55
CA LEU A 120 -10.51 -13.63 0.60
C LEU A 120 -10.20 -15.10 0.31
N GLN A 121 -11.11 -15.81 -0.35
CA GLN A 121 -10.87 -17.20 -0.74
C GLN A 121 -9.67 -17.33 -1.67
N LEU A 122 -9.50 -16.42 -2.62
CA LEU A 122 -8.34 -16.38 -3.50
C LEU A 122 -7.05 -16.15 -2.70
N SER A 123 -7.10 -15.22 -1.74
CA SER A 123 -5.96 -14.95 -0.85
C SER A 123 -5.56 -16.20 -0.06
N PHE A 124 -6.54 -16.86 0.56
CA PHE A 124 -6.30 -18.05 1.38
C PHE A 124 -5.82 -19.25 0.54
N ALA A 125 -6.27 -19.34 -0.70
CA ALA A 125 -5.78 -20.39 -1.62
C ALA A 125 -4.31 -20.17 -1.98
N LEU A 126 -3.85 -18.92 -2.06
CA LEU A 126 -2.45 -18.60 -2.31
C LEU A 126 -1.59 -18.70 -1.06
N ASP A 127 -2.13 -18.33 0.09
CA ASP A 127 -1.43 -18.40 1.38
C ASP A 127 -2.45 -18.55 2.51
N GLU A 128 -2.52 -19.76 3.06
CA GLU A 128 -3.48 -20.12 4.10
C GLU A 128 -3.29 -19.34 5.41
N THR A 129 -2.09 -18.80 5.66
CA THR A 129 -1.83 -18.01 6.87
C THR A 129 -2.70 -16.75 6.96
N TYR A 130 -3.17 -16.22 5.82
CA TYR A 130 -4.08 -15.08 5.80
C TYR A 130 -5.44 -15.37 6.42
N ARG A 131 -5.86 -16.63 6.50
CA ARG A 131 -7.12 -17.02 7.16
C ARG A 131 -7.12 -16.66 8.64
N ASP A 132 -6.00 -16.91 9.32
CA ASP A 132 -5.88 -16.56 10.74
C ASP A 132 -5.85 -15.04 10.96
N PHE A 133 -5.21 -14.33 10.07
CA PHE A 133 -5.22 -12.86 10.05
C PHE A 133 -6.65 -12.33 9.95
N ALA A 134 -7.43 -12.90 9.06
CA ALA A 134 -8.79 -12.45 8.76
C ALA A 134 -9.72 -12.55 9.98
N LYS A 135 -9.53 -13.52 10.83
CA LYS A 135 -10.37 -13.75 12.02
C LYS A 135 -10.31 -12.60 13.00
N GLY A 136 -9.17 -11.91 13.10
CA GLY A 136 -8.98 -10.78 14.01
C GLY A 136 -9.06 -9.40 13.34
N ASP A 137 -9.28 -9.34 12.04
CA ASP A 137 -9.26 -8.09 11.29
C ASP A 137 -10.59 -7.34 11.45
N PRO A 138 -10.58 -6.11 12.04
CA PRO A 138 -11.80 -5.34 12.22
C PRO A 138 -12.48 -4.94 10.90
N ASP A 139 -11.75 -4.81 9.81
CA ASP A 139 -12.32 -4.53 8.48
C ASP A 139 -13.25 -5.66 8.00
N LEU A 140 -13.03 -6.87 8.49
CA LEU A 140 -13.78 -8.06 8.12
C LEU A 140 -14.89 -8.43 9.10
N LYS A 141 -15.23 -7.52 10.01
CA LYS A 141 -16.25 -7.76 11.03
C LYS A 141 -17.58 -8.27 10.45
N LEU A 142 -17.96 -7.74 9.30
CA LEU A 142 -19.17 -8.16 8.59
C LEU A 142 -19.16 -9.64 8.19
N LEU A 143 -17.96 -10.22 8.06
CA LEU A 143 -17.75 -11.56 7.51
C LEU A 143 -17.30 -12.58 8.57
N HIS A 144 -17.21 -12.21 9.84
CA HIS A 144 -16.66 -13.09 10.87
C HIS A 144 -17.42 -14.42 10.98
N GLU A 145 -18.73 -14.41 10.83
CA GLU A 145 -19.53 -15.64 10.87
C GLU A 145 -19.16 -16.62 9.75
N GLU A 146 -18.92 -16.11 8.55
CA GLU A 146 -18.53 -16.93 7.39
C GLU A 146 -17.09 -17.38 7.47
N LEU A 147 -16.21 -16.56 8.06
CA LEU A 147 -14.79 -16.88 8.20
C LEU A 147 -14.52 -17.90 9.30
N ASP A 148 -15.41 -18.00 10.29
CA ASP A 148 -15.31 -18.95 11.40
C ASP A 148 -15.85 -20.35 11.06
N ARG A 149 -16.40 -20.51 9.88
CA ARG A 149 -16.86 -21.80 9.32
C ARG A 149 -15.68 -22.52 8.63
#